data_2617067851d8fcf9a28a52dad6949554
#
_entry.id   2617067851d8fcf9a28a52dad6949554
#
_cell.length_a   1.000
_cell.length_b   1.000
_cell.length_c   1.000
_cell.angle_alpha   90.00
_cell.angle_beta   90.00
_cell.angle_gamma   90.00
#
_symmetry.space_group_name_H-M   'P 1'
#
loop_
_entity.id
_entity.type
_entity.pdbx_description
1 polymer ?
#
loop_
_entity_poly.entity_id
_entity_poly.type
_entity_poly.pdbx_seq_one_letter_code
_entity_poly.pdbx_strand_id
1 'polypeptide(L)'
;MIPGLTARLAELVALNQTTHYGALARDLGLTGPATIARLTTTLELLMEDDTAAGHPLRAALVTARGSSLPAPGFFAKAAALGHDIRDPARFAAAHRAALTVR
;
A
#
# COMPACT_ATOMS: atom_id res chain seq x y z
N MET A 1 8.83 -3.76 -11.98
CA MET A 1 9.04 -3.21 -10.63
C MET A 1 9.37 -1.73 -10.73
N ILE A 2 8.88 -0.94 -9.82
CA ILE A 2 9.14 0.51 -9.82
C ILE A 2 10.33 0.79 -8.90
N PRO A 3 11.41 1.38 -9.43
CA PRO A 3 12.59 1.70 -8.61
C PRO A 3 12.23 2.65 -7.46
N GLY A 4 12.75 2.37 -6.28
CA GLY A 4 12.58 3.22 -5.11
C GLY A 4 11.30 3.00 -4.32
N LEU A 5 10.36 2.20 -4.82
CA LEU A 5 9.07 1.99 -4.15
C LEU A 5 9.24 1.41 -2.75
N THR A 6 9.94 0.31 -2.62
CA THR A 6 10.12 -0.34 -1.31
C THR A 6 10.91 0.54 -0.34
N ALA A 7 11.91 1.27 -0.84
CA ALA A 7 12.67 2.20 -0.02
C ALA A 7 11.79 3.34 0.49
N ARG A 8 10.92 3.90 -0.39
CA ARG A 8 10.03 4.98 0.03
C ARG A 8 9.00 4.50 1.06
N LEU A 9 8.46 3.30 0.89
CA LEU A 9 7.54 2.72 1.87
C LEU A 9 8.24 2.51 3.22
N ALA A 10 9.50 2.07 3.22
CA ALA A 10 10.27 1.92 4.45
C ALA A 10 10.49 3.26 5.15
N GLU A 11 10.72 4.34 4.40
CA GLU A 11 10.83 5.69 4.97
C GLU A 11 9.53 6.11 5.65
N LEU A 12 8.38 5.84 5.01
CA LEU A 12 7.07 6.16 5.58
C LEU A 12 6.83 5.40 6.89
N VAL A 13 7.22 4.14 6.96
CA VAL A 13 7.14 3.36 8.20
C VAL A 13 7.99 4.02 9.29
N ALA A 14 9.22 4.38 8.98
CA ALA A 14 10.14 5.02 9.94
C ALA A 14 9.59 6.34 10.44
N LEU A 15 8.87 7.09 9.59
CA LEU A 15 8.28 8.38 9.93
C LEU A 15 6.87 8.26 10.52
N ASN A 16 6.34 7.05 10.59
CA ASN A 16 4.96 6.76 11.01
C ASN A 16 3.96 7.58 10.19
N GLN A 17 4.13 7.57 8.87
CA GLN A 17 3.31 8.35 7.94
C GLN A 17 2.67 7.47 6.88
N THR A 18 1.56 7.98 6.32
CA THR A 18 0.93 7.40 5.13
C THR A 18 1.12 8.35 3.96
N THR A 19 0.79 7.88 2.77
CA THR A 19 0.82 8.69 1.55
C THR A 19 -0.39 8.32 0.71
N HIS A 20 -0.64 9.07 -0.38
CA HIS A 20 -1.64 8.67 -1.37
C HIS A 20 -0.99 8.40 -2.72
N TYR A 21 -1.77 7.74 -3.60
CA TYR A 21 -1.21 7.24 -4.87
C TYR A 21 -0.53 8.35 -5.68
N GLY A 22 -1.17 9.53 -5.81
CA GLY A 22 -0.59 10.63 -6.56
C GLY A 22 0.70 11.17 -5.96
N ALA A 23 0.74 11.33 -4.64
CA ALA A 23 1.93 11.81 -3.94
C ALA A 23 3.07 10.79 -4.06
N LEU A 24 2.76 9.50 -3.91
CA LEU A 24 3.76 8.45 -4.04
C LEU A 24 4.31 8.40 -5.46
N ALA A 25 3.45 8.53 -6.47
CA ALA A 25 3.89 8.57 -7.86
C ALA A 25 4.86 9.73 -8.11
N ARG A 26 4.56 10.91 -7.57
CA ARG A 26 5.47 12.07 -7.68
C ARG A 26 6.80 11.82 -6.99
N ASP A 27 6.76 11.25 -5.78
CA ASP A 27 7.97 10.96 -5.01
C ASP A 27 8.88 9.97 -5.74
N LEU A 28 8.29 9.08 -6.54
CA LEU A 28 9.03 8.07 -7.31
C LEU A 28 9.42 8.57 -8.71
N GLY A 29 9.07 9.80 -9.06
CA GLY A 29 9.38 10.36 -10.36
C GLY A 29 8.61 9.76 -11.52
N LEU A 30 7.44 9.17 -11.26
CA LEU A 30 6.62 8.56 -12.30
C LEU A 30 5.85 9.63 -13.06
N THR A 31 5.91 9.55 -14.38
CA THR A 31 5.25 10.50 -15.28
C THR A 31 4.55 9.75 -16.41
N GLY A 32 3.66 10.46 -17.11
CA GLY A 32 3.00 9.94 -18.30
C GLY A 32 1.65 9.30 -17.99
N PRO A 33 0.97 8.81 -19.03
CA PRO A 33 -0.34 8.18 -18.88
C PRO A 33 -0.23 6.87 -18.10
N ALA A 34 -1.33 6.46 -17.49
CA ALA A 34 -1.44 5.22 -16.74
C ALA A 34 -0.47 5.11 -15.55
N THR A 35 0.06 6.24 -15.06
CA THR A 35 0.98 6.24 -13.91
C THR A 35 0.36 5.59 -12.68
N ILE A 36 -0.88 5.97 -12.34
CA ILE A 36 -1.58 5.43 -11.17
C ILE A 36 -1.87 3.93 -11.37
N ALA A 37 -2.26 3.52 -12.57
CA ALA A 37 -2.51 2.11 -12.87
C ALA A 37 -1.23 1.27 -12.70
N ARG A 38 -0.09 1.77 -13.17
CA ARG A 38 1.21 1.11 -13.02
C ARG A 38 1.58 0.97 -11.55
N LEU A 39 1.40 2.03 -10.79
CA LEU A 39 1.68 2.03 -9.36
C LEU A 39 0.78 1.04 -8.63
N THR A 40 -0.52 1.05 -8.93
CA THR A 40 -1.49 0.13 -8.34
C THR A 40 -1.13 -1.32 -8.61
N THR A 41 -0.79 -1.65 -9.87
CA THR A 41 -0.38 -3.01 -10.24
C THR A 41 0.84 -3.45 -9.43
N THR A 42 1.84 -2.57 -9.30
CA THR A 42 3.06 -2.88 -8.55
C THR A 42 2.77 -3.07 -7.06
N LEU A 43 1.91 -2.23 -6.49
CA LEU A 43 1.50 -2.38 -5.09
C LEU A 43 0.75 -3.70 -4.87
N GLU A 44 -0.06 -4.14 -5.83
CA GLU A 44 -0.77 -5.43 -5.72
C GLU A 44 0.20 -6.60 -5.77
N LEU A 45 1.23 -6.54 -6.60
CA LEU A 45 2.29 -7.55 -6.60
C LEU A 45 3.01 -7.59 -5.26
N LEU A 46 3.26 -6.43 -4.67
CA LEU A 46 3.86 -6.33 -3.34
C LEU A 46 2.97 -6.97 -2.28
N MET A 47 1.64 -6.80 -2.40
CA MET A 47 0.69 -7.46 -1.50
C MET A 47 0.77 -8.98 -1.60
N GLU A 48 0.97 -9.53 -2.80
CA GLU A 48 1.17 -10.97 -2.99
C GLU A 48 2.43 -11.43 -2.26
N ASP A 49 3.52 -10.70 -2.41
CA ASP A 49 4.78 -11.03 -1.75
C ASP A 49 4.65 -10.96 -0.23
N ASP A 50 4.03 -9.91 0.27
CA ASP A 50 3.84 -9.73 1.71
C ASP A 50 2.96 -10.83 2.30
N THR A 51 1.88 -11.19 1.62
CA THR A 51 0.99 -12.26 2.06
C THR A 51 1.72 -13.60 2.09
N ALA A 52 2.47 -13.92 1.05
CA ALA A 52 3.22 -15.16 0.97
C ALA A 52 4.28 -15.27 2.07
N ALA A 53 4.87 -14.15 2.46
CA ALA A 53 5.89 -14.10 3.52
C ALA A 53 5.31 -13.99 4.93
N GLY A 54 4.00 -13.85 5.08
CA GLY A 54 3.40 -13.56 6.38
C GLY A 54 3.73 -12.17 6.90
N HIS A 55 4.08 -11.26 6.01
CA HIS A 55 4.49 -9.89 6.33
C HIS A 55 3.28 -8.97 6.31
N PRO A 56 3.20 -7.97 7.22
CA PRO A 56 2.14 -6.95 7.13
C PRO A 56 2.15 -6.28 5.77
N LEU A 57 0.96 -5.92 5.26
CA LEU A 57 0.81 -5.36 3.92
C LEU A 57 1.33 -3.93 3.87
N ARG A 58 2.46 -3.73 3.20
CA ARG A 58 3.07 -2.40 3.03
C ARG A 58 2.17 -1.47 2.22
N ALA A 59 1.35 -2.01 1.33
CA ALA A 59 0.42 -1.23 0.53
C ALA A 59 -0.65 -0.53 1.38
N ALA A 60 -0.87 -0.95 2.63
CA ALA A 60 -1.78 -0.27 3.55
C ALA A 60 -1.35 1.16 3.89
N LEU A 61 -0.09 1.52 3.62
CA LEU A 61 0.40 2.89 3.81
C LEU A 61 -0.09 3.86 2.74
N VAL A 62 -0.64 3.35 1.63
CA VAL A 62 -1.07 4.17 0.50
C VAL A 62 -2.58 4.30 0.53
N THR A 63 -3.06 5.54 0.72
CA THR A 63 -4.50 5.80 0.88
C THR A 63 -5.08 6.43 -0.39
N ALA A 64 -6.40 6.33 -0.52
CA ALA A 64 -7.11 7.02 -1.59
C ALA A 64 -7.13 8.52 -1.29
N ARG A 65 -7.12 9.33 -2.35
CA ARG A 65 -7.16 10.79 -2.22
C ARG A 65 -8.39 11.24 -1.43
N GLY A 66 -8.17 12.09 -0.44
CA GLY A 66 -9.24 12.61 0.40
C GLY A 66 -9.77 11.61 1.42
N SER A 67 -9.07 10.49 1.63
CA SER A 67 -9.47 9.46 2.57
C SER A 67 -8.29 9.03 3.44
N SER A 68 -8.60 8.47 4.60
CA SER A 68 -7.60 7.83 5.45
C SER A 68 -7.48 6.32 5.16
N LEU A 69 -8.25 5.82 4.19
CA LEU A 69 -8.29 4.41 3.82
C LEU A 69 -7.64 4.18 2.47
N PRO A 70 -7.03 3.01 2.24
CA PRO A 70 -6.63 2.59 0.89
C PRO A 70 -7.82 2.58 -0.05
N ALA A 71 -7.55 2.60 -1.35
CA ALA A 71 -8.58 2.54 -2.37
C ALA A 71 -9.33 1.19 -2.33
N PRO A 72 -10.57 1.12 -2.88
CA PRO A 72 -11.33 -0.13 -2.91
C PRO A 72 -10.57 -1.32 -3.51
N GLY A 73 -9.72 -1.08 -4.51
CA GLY A 73 -8.91 -2.13 -5.12
C GLY A 73 -7.95 -2.82 -4.16
N PHE A 74 -7.43 -2.09 -3.17
CA PHE A 74 -6.60 -2.68 -2.12
C PHE A 74 -7.39 -3.75 -1.36
N PHE A 75 -8.60 -3.43 -0.94
CA PHE A 75 -9.42 -4.37 -0.18
C PHE A 75 -9.87 -5.55 -1.03
N ALA A 76 -10.19 -5.32 -2.30
CA ALA A 76 -10.54 -6.40 -3.22
C ALA A 76 -9.36 -7.37 -3.39
N LYS A 77 -8.14 -6.84 -3.56
CA LYS A 77 -6.95 -7.67 -3.68
C LYS A 77 -6.67 -8.43 -2.38
N ALA A 78 -6.80 -7.78 -1.23
CA ALA A 78 -6.59 -8.41 0.07
C ALA A 78 -7.55 -9.58 0.26
N ALA A 79 -8.83 -9.40 -0.09
CA ALA A 79 -9.82 -10.46 -0.02
C ALA A 79 -9.45 -11.64 -0.94
N ALA A 80 -9.00 -11.34 -2.16
CA ALA A 80 -8.58 -12.36 -3.12
C ALA A 80 -7.38 -13.16 -2.61
N LEU A 81 -6.53 -12.54 -1.79
CA LEU A 81 -5.37 -13.19 -1.17
C LEU A 81 -5.73 -13.95 0.12
N GLY A 82 -6.99 -13.94 0.52
CA GLY A 82 -7.45 -14.70 1.68
C GLY A 82 -7.54 -13.91 2.98
N HIS A 83 -7.33 -12.60 2.95
CA HIS A 83 -7.45 -11.79 4.15
C HIS A 83 -8.92 -11.52 4.50
N ASP A 84 -9.22 -11.39 5.79
CA ASP A 84 -10.54 -11.02 6.28
C ASP A 84 -10.65 -9.49 6.30
N ILE A 85 -11.48 -8.96 5.41
CA ILE A 85 -11.67 -7.51 5.25
C ILE A 85 -13.07 -7.05 5.67
N ARG A 86 -13.75 -7.81 6.55
CA ARG A 86 -15.12 -7.47 6.98
C ARG A 86 -15.19 -6.09 7.63
N ASP A 87 -14.13 -5.65 8.29
CA ASP A 87 -13.99 -4.28 8.80
C ASP A 87 -12.78 -3.64 8.10
N PRO A 88 -12.96 -3.02 6.95
CA PRO A 88 -11.84 -2.49 6.16
C PRO A 88 -10.97 -1.49 6.91
N ALA A 89 -11.57 -0.57 7.65
CA ALA A 89 -10.80 0.44 8.39
C ALA A 89 -9.91 -0.21 9.44
N ARG A 90 -10.44 -1.18 10.17
CA ARG A 90 -9.70 -1.91 11.20
C ARG A 90 -8.59 -2.76 10.58
N PHE A 91 -8.88 -3.40 9.44
CA PHE A 91 -7.91 -4.20 8.71
C PHE A 91 -6.70 -3.33 8.31
N ALA A 92 -6.94 -2.19 7.67
CA ALA A 92 -5.88 -1.28 7.25
C ALA A 92 -5.08 -0.76 8.44
N ALA A 93 -5.76 -0.36 9.53
CA ALA A 93 -5.11 0.14 10.73
C ALA A 93 -4.24 -0.93 11.38
N ALA A 94 -4.69 -2.18 11.41
CA ALA A 94 -3.93 -3.29 11.98
C ALA A 94 -2.63 -3.54 11.21
N HIS A 95 -2.68 -3.50 9.88
CA HIS A 95 -1.48 -3.67 9.05
C HIS A 95 -0.50 -2.51 9.24
N ARG A 96 -0.98 -1.27 9.29
CA ARG A 96 -0.11 -0.11 9.55
C ARG A 96 0.56 -0.21 10.91
N ALA A 97 -0.19 -0.58 11.94
CA ALA A 97 0.36 -0.76 13.28
C ALA A 97 1.43 -1.86 13.30
N ALA A 98 1.18 -2.99 12.64
CA ALA A 98 2.12 -4.09 12.55
C ALA A 98 3.41 -3.68 11.84
N LEU A 99 3.33 -2.81 10.84
CA LEU A 99 4.51 -2.29 10.13
C LEU A 99 5.39 -1.44 11.05
N THR A 100 4.80 -0.66 11.93
CA THR A 100 5.54 0.28 12.78
C THR A 100 6.13 -0.37 14.03
N VAL A 101 5.68 -1.55 14.40
CA VAL A 101 6.17 -2.27 15.60
C VAL A 101 7.50 -2.98 15.35
N ARG A 102 7.93 -3.08 14.12
CA ARG A 102 9.11 -3.87 13.72
C ARG A 102 10.42 -3.23 14.10
#